data_9e067a0fc0cc80893d293c193970da8a
#
_entry.id   9e067a0fc0cc80893d293c193970da8a
#
_cell.length_a   1.000
_cell.length_b   1.000
_cell.length_c   1.000
_cell.angle_alpha   90.00
_cell.angle_beta   90.00
_cell.angle_gamma   90.00
#
_symmetry.space_group_name_H-M   'P 1'
#
loop_
_entity.id
_entity.type
_entity.pdbx_description
1 polymer ?
#
loop_
_entity_poly.entity_id
_entity_poly.type
_entity_poly.pdbx_seq_one_letter_code
_entity_poly.pdbx_strand_id
1 'polypeptide(L)'
;MPLRLKIILVMSCLWTALSCAADNYDANPSAQVVIDELVVEEGFDREQLIAIFAQAERKDSILNAIARPAEKTKPWYEYRAIFLNDKREDQGVEFFNRYRMELDRAEREFGVPAEIIVAIIGVETSYGRVAGSYRVIDALSTLAFDYPPRSPFFTSELKNVLILSRDQGIDPMSLMGSYAGAMGYGQFMPSSYRNYAIDFDNDDIVDIWNNPVDAIGSVANYFKQHGWRTGEIVVSAATAAKSTPEAIFVKNRKDLHPTRTVAQFAAEGVVAEIKLDPEALATAMKFEQKEGYEYWLGLHNFYVITRYNHSAMYAMCVYQLSQALAARVAR
;
A
#
# COMPACT_ATOMS: atom_id res chain seq x y z
N MET A 1 78.05 -37.45 27.31
CA MET A 1 77.34 -36.52 26.36
C MET A 1 75.89 -37.00 26.19
N PRO A 2 74.86 -36.29 26.70
CA PRO A 2 73.49 -36.79 26.52
C PRO A 2 72.88 -36.14 25.27
N LEU A 3 72.21 -36.98 24.52
CA LEU A 3 71.47 -36.67 23.28
C LEU A 3 70.20 -35.92 23.64
N ARG A 4 70.03 -34.69 23.20
CA ARG A 4 68.79 -33.88 23.39
C ARG A 4 67.76 -34.23 22.30
N LEU A 5 66.69 -34.90 22.70
CA LEU A 5 65.52 -35.17 21.86
C LEU A 5 64.69 -33.92 21.73
N LYS A 6 64.58 -33.30 20.53
CA LYS A 6 63.67 -32.21 20.26
C LYS A 6 62.29 -32.74 19.91
N ILE A 7 61.35 -32.55 20.82
CA ILE A 7 59.92 -32.79 20.54
C ILE A 7 59.37 -31.61 19.72
N ILE A 8 58.98 -31.82 18.48
CA ILE A 8 58.28 -30.89 17.64
C ILE A 8 56.79 -31.06 17.92
N LEU A 9 56.21 -30.08 18.61
CA LEU A 9 54.76 -29.99 18.86
C LEU A 9 54.08 -29.43 17.59
N VAL A 10 53.42 -30.30 16.83
CA VAL A 10 52.59 -29.89 15.69
C VAL A 10 51.25 -29.42 16.23
N MET A 11 51.08 -28.12 16.30
CA MET A 11 49.81 -27.49 16.68
C MET A 11 48.91 -27.46 15.44
N SER A 12 47.99 -28.44 15.33
CA SER A 12 46.93 -28.42 14.31
C SER A 12 45.89 -27.34 14.67
N CYS A 13 45.96 -26.24 13.97
CA CYS A 13 44.85 -25.25 13.99
C CYS A 13 43.64 -25.86 13.29
N LEU A 14 42.67 -26.34 14.07
CA LEU A 14 41.30 -26.52 13.57
C LEU A 14 40.73 -25.14 13.29
N TRP A 15 40.73 -24.74 12.04
CA TRP A 15 39.88 -23.68 11.58
C TRP A 15 38.42 -24.18 11.58
N THR A 16 37.66 -23.90 12.63
CA THR A 16 36.21 -23.94 12.57
C THR A 16 35.80 -22.83 11.64
N ALA A 17 35.49 -23.18 10.39
CA ALA A 17 34.70 -22.31 9.54
C ALA A 17 33.37 -22.03 10.27
N LEU A 18 33.21 -20.83 10.85
CA LEU A 18 31.91 -20.32 11.16
C LEU A 18 31.21 -20.22 9.79
N SER A 19 30.41 -21.21 9.47
CA SER A 19 29.37 -21.10 8.45
C SER A 19 28.49 -19.98 8.94
N CYS A 20 28.62 -18.77 8.37
CA CYS A 20 27.52 -17.81 8.37
C CYS A 20 26.36 -18.58 7.74
N ALA A 21 25.42 -19.05 8.54
CA ALA A 21 24.15 -19.53 8.02
C ALA A 21 23.61 -18.37 7.18
N ALA A 22 23.48 -18.57 5.90
CA ALA A 22 22.84 -17.59 5.04
C ALA A 22 21.43 -17.39 5.62
N ASP A 23 21.04 -16.12 5.85
CA ASP A 23 19.71 -15.76 6.34
C ASP A 23 18.65 -15.95 5.23
N ASN A 24 18.67 -17.10 4.56
CA ASN A 24 17.72 -17.52 3.52
C ASN A 24 16.67 -18.48 4.10
N TYR A 25 15.68 -18.83 3.28
CA TYR A 25 14.46 -19.47 3.77
C TYR A 25 14.23 -20.90 3.26
N ASP A 26 15.15 -21.49 2.48
CA ASP A 26 14.98 -22.84 1.91
C ASP A 26 14.81 -23.92 2.97
N ALA A 27 15.52 -23.81 4.11
CA ALA A 27 15.42 -24.72 5.24
C ALA A 27 14.44 -24.26 6.34
N ASN A 28 13.76 -23.12 6.17
CA ASN A 28 12.83 -22.59 7.18
C ASN A 28 11.56 -23.45 7.23
N PRO A 29 11.14 -23.97 8.41
CA PRO A 29 9.96 -24.84 8.50
C PRO A 29 8.65 -24.18 8.00
N SER A 30 8.47 -22.88 8.22
CA SER A 30 7.29 -22.16 7.72
C SER A 30 7.32 -21.98 6.20
N ALA A 31 8.50 -21.79 5.61
CA ALA A 31 8.64 -21.76 4.16
C ALA A 31 8.38 -23.15 3.54
N GLN A 32 8.79 -24.24 4.19
CA GLN A 32 8.47 -25.58 3.73
C GLN A 32 6.95 -25.84 3.68
N VAL A 33 6.19 -25.32 4.65
CA VAL A 33 4.72 -25.40 4.61
C VAL A 33 4.17 -24.64 3.40
N VAL A 34 4.67 -23.44 3.11
CA VAL A 34 4.26 -22.67 1.93
C VAL A 34 4.59 -23.39 0.64
N ILE A 35 5.77 -24.02 0.55
CA ILE A 35 6.17 -24.84 -0.60
C ILE A 35 5.19 -26.00 -0.77
N ASP A 36 4.90 -26.75 0.31
CA ASP A 36 4.00 -27.91 0.26
C ASP A 36 2.60 -27.50 -0.25
N GLU A 37 2.05 -26.40 0.28
CA GLU A 37 0.75 -25.87 -0.13
C GLU A 37 0.75 -25.45 -1.61
N LEU A 38 1.77 -24.71 -2.09
CA LEU A 38 1.85 -24.27 -3.48
C LEU A 38 2.03 -25.45 -4.46
N VAL A 39 2.76 -26.48 -4.06
CA VAL A 39 2.90 -27.70 -4.89
C VAL A 39 1.57 -28.43 -5.00
N VAL A 40 0.83 -28.59 -3.88
CA VAL A 40 -0.41 -29.36 -3.85
C VAL A 40 -1.59 -28.59 -4.43
N GLU A 41 -1.72 -27.31 -4.09
CA GLU A 41 -2.89 -26.51 -4.45
C GLU A 41 -2.76 -25.83 -5.82
N GLU A 42 -1.53 -25.43 -6.19
CA GLU A 42 -1.27 -24.59 -7.35
C GLU A 42 -0.39 -25.28 -8.42
N GLY A 43 0.09 -26.49 -8.13
CA GLY A 43 0.88 -27.30 -9.08
C GLY A 43 2.28 -26.75 -9.37
N PHE A 44 2.88 -26.01 -8.44
CA PHE A 44 4.26 -25.55 -8.57
C PHE A 44 5.27 -26.69 -8.54
N ASP A 45 6.39 -26.50 -9.24
CA ASP A 45 7.55 -27.35 -9.10
C ASP A 45 8.26 -27.08 -7.76
N ARG A 46 8.48 -28.14 -6.97
CA ARG A 46 9.09 -28.05 -5.64
C ARG A 46 10.51 -27.52 -5.69
N GLU A 47 11.32 -28.00 -6.64
CA GLU A 47 12.72 -27.63 -6.73
C GLU A 47 12.87 -26.14 -7.11
N GLN A 48 12.00 -25.65 -8.00
CA GLN A 48 11.94 -24.22 -8.32
C GLN A 48 11.61 -23.36 -7.10
N LEU A 49 10.63 -23.74 -6.28
CA LEU A 49 10.29 -23.01 -5.06
C LEU A 49 11.43 -23.03 -4.05
N ILE A 50 12.09 -24.18 -3.84
CA ILE A 50 13.28 -24.28 -2.97
C ILE A 50 14.39 -23.36 -3.48
N ALA A 51 14.64 -23.31 -4.79
CA ALA A 51 15.66 -22.43 -5.38
C ALA A 51 15.33 -20.93 -5.19
N ILE A 52 14.03 -20.54 -5.23
CA ILE A 52 13.59 -19.18 -4.93
C ILE A 52 13.85 -18.86 -3.46
N PHE A 53 13.41 -19.72 -2.53
CA PHE A 53 13.60 -19.50 -1.09
C PHE A 53 15.06 -19.57 -0.63
N ALA A 54 15.91 -20.29 -1.35
CA ALA A 54 17.37 -20.28 -1.14
C ALA A 54 18.02 -18.94 -1.52
N GLN A 55 17.36 -18.11 -2.35
CA GLN A 55 17.84 -16.80 -2.75
C GLN A 55 17.10 -15.64 -2.04
N ALA A 56 15.99 -15.94 -1.38
CA ALA A 56 15.25 -14.96 -0.57
C ALA A 56 16.02 -14.68 0.72
N GLU A 57 16.22 -13.38 1.00
CA GLU A 57 17.05 -12.94 2.12
C GLU A 57 16.20 -12.28 3.21
N ARG A 58 16.46 -12.63 4.46
CA ARG A 58 15.92 -11.91 5.61
C ARG A 58 16.51 -10.50 5.68
N LYS A 59 15.64 -9.49 5.88
CA LYS A 59 16.02 -8.08 5.96
C LYS A 59 15.58 -7.46 7.29
N ASP A 60 16.50 -7.26 8.23
CA ASP A 60 16.21 -6.62 9.51
C ASP A 60 15.71 -5.16 9.34
N SER A 61 16.13 -4.48 8.27
CA SER A 61 15.62 -3.15 7.93
C SER A 61 14.11 -3.12 7.71
N ILE A 62 13.54 -4.21 7.17
CA ILE A 62 12.09 -4.38 6.97
C ILE A 62 11.37 -4.51 8.31
N LEU A 63 11.88 -5.33 9.22
CA LEU A 63 11.33 -5.52 10.57
C LEU A 63 11.35 -4.20 11.36
N ASN A 64 12.41 -3.40 11.20
CA ASN A 64 12.51 -2.08 11.82
C ASN A 64 11.53 -1.07 11.21
N ALA A 65 11.33 -1.11 9.88
CA ALA A 65 10.44 -0.20 9.18
C ALA A 65 8.97 -0.44 9.56
N ILE A 66 8.53 -1.70 9.56
CA ILE A 66 7.12 -2.05 9.86
C ILE A 66 6.73 -1.76 11.33
N ALA A 67 7.71 -1.68 12.23
CA ALA A 67 7.47 -1.34 13.63
C ALA A 67 7.12 0.15 13.85
N ARG A 68 7.38 1.05 12.87
CA ARG A 68 7.30 2.52 13.03
C ARG A 68 6.47 3.20 11.92
N PRO A 69 5.18 2.88 11.76
CA PRO A 69 4.35 3.52 10.74
C PRO A 69 4.12 5.00 11.05
N ALA A 70 4.29 5.87 10.05
CA ALA A 70 4.17 7.33 10.19
C ALA A 70 2.79 7.79 10.68
N GLU A 71 1.73 7.11 10.29
CA GLU A 71 0.34 7.41 10.68
C GLU A 71 0.08 7.30 12.18
N LYS A 72 0.88 6.51 12.90
CA LYS A 72 0.74 6.35 14.36
C LYS A 72 1.51 7.40 15.17
N THR A 73 2.37 8.18 14.53
CA THR A 73 3.36 9.01 15.20
C THR A 73 3.21 10.51 14.92
N LYS A 74 2.40 10.88 13.92
CA LYS A 74 2.26 12.27 13.48
C LYS A 74 0.84 12.79 13.63
N PRO A 75 0.65 14.03 14.15
CA PRO A 75 -0.63 14.72 14.06
C PRO A 75 -0.97 15.05 12.59
N TRP A 76 -2.23 15.33 12.32
CA TRP A 76 -2.71 15.55 10.96
C TRP A 76 -1.95 16.66 10.19
N TYR A 77 -1.71 17.79 10.79
CA TYR A 77 -1.03 18.91 10.13
C TYR A 77 0.40 18.58 9.68
N GLU A 78 1.10 17.67 10.37
CA GLU A 78 2.42 17.17 9.96
C GLU A 78 2.30 16.05 8.92
N TYR A 79 1.35 15.13 9.09
CA TYR A 79 1.10 14.04 8.14
C TYR A 79 0.67 14.59 6.78
N ARG A 80 -0.26 15.54 6.77
CA ARG A 80 -0.73 16.21 5.56
C ARG A 80 0.41 16.86 4.77
N ALA A 81 1.34 17.54 5.43
CA ALA A 81 2.46 18.24 4.80
C ALA A 81 3.43 17.31 4.04
N ILE A 82 3.42 15.99 4.33
CA ILE A 82 4.23 15.01 3.57
C ILE A 82 3.74 14.93 2.12
N PHE A 83 2.42 15.02 1.92
CA PHE A 83 1.78 14.77 0.62
C PHE A 83 1.29 16.02 -0.09
N LEU A 84 0.86 17.05 0.65
CA LEU A 84 0.36 18.30 0.10
C LEU A 84 1.44 19.38 0.18
N ASN A 85 2.16 19.56 -0.91
CA ASN A 85 3.18 20.57 -1.09
C ASN A 85 3.37 20.86 -2.58
N ASP A 86 3.93 22.04 -2.89
CA ASP A 86 4.08 22.54 -4.27
C ASP A 86 4.77 21.53 -5.19
N LYS A 87 5.84 20.87 -4.71
CA LYS A 87 6.55 19.88 -5.50
C LYS A 87 5.67 18.70 -5.91
N ARG A 88 4.83 18.19 -4.99
CA ARG A 88 3.91 17.08 -5.26
C ARG A 88 2.82 17.49 -6.23
N GLU A 89 2.29 18.69 -6.06
CA GLU A 89 1.27 19.25 -6.93
C GLU A 89 1.82 19.51 -8.35
N ASP A 90 3.00 20.14 -8.47
CA ASP A 90 3.67 20.36 -9.77
C ASP A 90 3.88 19.05 -10.53
N GLN A 91 4.41 18.04 -9.84
CA GLN A 91 4.61 16.71 -10.42
C GLN A 91 3.28 16.04 -10.82
N GLY A 92 2.21 16.27 -10.07
CA GLY A 92 0.87 15.78 -10.38
C GLY A 92 0.27 16.42 -11.62
N VAL A 93 0.43 17.73 -11.76
CA VAL A 93 0.02 18.44 -12.98
C VAL A 93 0.81 17.96 -14.20
N GLU A 94 2.13 17.74 -14.05
CA GLU A 94 2.96 17.15 -15.11
C GLU A 94 2.46 15.77 -15.52
N PHE A 95 2.23 14.88 -14.54
CA PHE A 95 1.72 13.53 -14.77
C PHE A 95 0.34 13.57 -15.44
N PHE A 96 -0.59 14.38 -14.91
CA PHE A 96 -1.93 14.54 -15.47
C PHE A 96 -1.89 14.98 -16.94
N ASN A 97 -1.09 16.00 -17.26
CA ASN A 97 -1.00 16.50 -18.65
C ASN A 97 -0.34 15.49 -19.59
N ARG A 98 0.63 14.72 -19.13
CA ARG A 98 1.31 13.67 -19.91
C ARG A 98 0.39 12.52 -20.29
N TYR A 99 -0.48 12.10 -19.36
CA TYR A 99 -1.38 10.94 -19.53
C TYR A 99 -2.85 11.34 -19.58
N ARG A 100 -3.13 12.55 -20.10
CA ARG A 100 -4.50 13.09 -20.15
C ARG A 100 -5.47 12.18 -20.87
N MET A 101 -5.10 11.63 -22.00
CA MET A 101 -5.98 10.79 -22.83
C MET A 101 -6.35 9.49 -22.10
N GLU A 102 -5.38 8.88 -21.46
CA GLU A 102 -5.54 7.65 -20.68
C GLU A 102 -6.37 7.90 -19.41
N LEU A 103 -6.14 9.01 -18.73
CA LEU A 103 -6.92 9.45 -17.58
C LEU A 103 -8.37 9.75 -17.93
N ASP A 104 -8.61 10.49 -19.02
CA ASP A 104 -9.97 10.77 -19.53
C ASP A 104 -10.67 9.46 -19.95
N ARG A 105 -9.94 8.48 -20.50
CA ARG A 105 -10.47 7.16 -20.80
C ARG A 105 -10.83 6.40 -19.52
N ALA A 106 -9.93 6.36 -18.54
CA ALA A 106 -10.16 5.70 -17.27
C ALA A 106 -11.37 6.29 -16.52
N GLU A 107 -11.51 7.63 -16.51
CA GLU A 107 -12.68 8.31 -15.93
C GLU A 107 -13.98 7.89 -16.63
N ARG A 108 -14.00 7.82 -17.97
CA ARG A 108 -15.19 7.38 -18.72
C ARG A 108 -15.54 5.92 -18.48
N GLU A 109 -14.55 5.03 -18.44
CA GLU A 109 -14.78 3.57 -18.33
C GLU A 109 -15.11 3.13 -16.90
N PHE A 110 -14.45 3.71 -15.91
CA PHE A 110 -14.58 3.30 -14.50
C PHE A 110 -15.40 4.27 -13.65
N GLY A 111 -15.66 5.49 -14.14
CA GLY A 111 -16.42 6.52 -13.44
C GLY A 111 -15.68 7.18 -12.27
N VAL A 112 -14.36 6.97 -12.18
CA VAL A 112 -13.49 7.54 -11.14
C VAL A 112 -12.84 8.80 -11.69
N PRO A 113 -12.98 9.99 -11.02
CA PRO A 113 -12.37 11.22 -11.52
C PRO A 113 -10.85 11.09 -11.71
N ALA A 114 -10.37 11.62 -12.83
CA ALA A 114 -8.95 11.55 -13.21
C ALA A 114 -8.03 12.08 -12.11
N GLU A 115 -8.42 13.17 -11.44
CA GLU A 115 -7.65 13.75 -10.33
C GLU A 115 -7.55 12.83 -9.09
N ILE A 116 -8.53 11.97 -8.83
CA ILE A 116 -8.46 10.95 -7.77
C ILE A 116 -7.43 9.88 -8.14
N ILE A 117 -7.44 9.40 -9.38
CA ILE A 117 -6.47 8.41 -9.86
C ILE A 117 -5.03 8.96 -9.74
N VAL A 118 -4.82 10.19 -10.22
CA VAL A 118 -3.52 10.87 -10.13
C VAL A 118 -3.11 11.11 -8.69
N ALA A 119 -4.03 11.48 -7.81
CA ALA A 119 -3.74 11.70 -6.39
C ALA A 119 -3.30 10.42 -5.67
N ILE A 120 -3.93 9.27 -5.97
CA ILE A 120 -3.47 7.95 -5.45
C ILE A 120 -2.03 7.70 -5.89
N ILE A 121 -1.73 7.72 -7.18
CA ILE A 121 -0.38 7.50 -7.71
C ILE A 121 0.62 8.51 -7.12
N GLY A 122 0.16 9.75 -6.91
CA GLY A 122 0.93 10.79 -6.26
C GLY A 122 1.27 10.49 -4.81
N VAL A 123 0.30 10.10 -4.01
CA VAL A 123 0.48 9.75 -2.59
C VAL A 123 1.37 8.52 -2.44
N GLU A 124 1.12 7.48 -3.24
CA GLU A 124 1.83 6.20 -3.15
C GLU A 124 3.30 6.31 -3.56
N THR A 125 3.59 6.89 -4.71
CA THR A 125 4.93 6.77 -5.31
C THR A 125 5.52 8.08 -5.82
N SER A 126 4.93 9.24 -5.52
CA SER A 126 5.33 10.49 -6.18
C SER A 126 5.31 10.35 -7.72
N TYR A 127 4.26 9.75 -8.23
CA TYR A 127 4.09 9.52 -9.67
C TYR A 127 5.18 8.60 -10.26
N GLY A 128 5.44 7.48 -9.58
CA GLY A 128 6.42 6.46 -9.97
C GLY A 128 7.87 6.75 -9.60
N ARG A 129 8.17 7.91 -8.97
CA ARG A 129 9.55 8.28 -8.61
C ARG A 129 10.10 7.54 -7.39
N VAL A 130 9.23 6.99 -6.54
CA VAL A 130 9.59 6.30 -5.29
C VAL A 130 8.67 5.08 -5.15
N ALA A 131 8.93 4.01 -5.89
CA ALA A 131 8.12 2.79 -5.89
C ALA A 131 8.64 1.67 -4.95
N GLY A 132 9.69 1.98 -4.16
CA GLY A 132 10.35 1.02 -3.29
C GLY A 132 11.64 0.46 -3.91
N SER A 133 12.49 -0.13 -3.03
CA SER A 133 13.82 -0.62 -3.40
C SER A 133 14.14 -1.99 -2.83
N TYR A 134 13.15 -2.69 -2.28
CA TYR A 134 13.31 -4.07 -1.80
C TYR A 134 12.85 -5.05 -2.88
N ARG A 135 13.52 -6.19 -3.00
CA ARG A 135 12.92 -7.32 -3.71
C ARG A 135 11.66 -7.73 -2.97
N VAL A 136 10.54 -7.88 -3.69
CA VAL A 136 9.24 -8.21 -3.09
C VAL A 136 9.30 -9.56 -2.39
N ILE A 137 10.05 -10.52 -2.96
CA ILE A 137 10.24 -11.84 -2.36
C ILE A 137 10.95 -11.74 -1.00
N ASP A 138 11.99 -10.90 -0.85
CA ASP A 138 12.68 -10.70 0.43
C ASP A 138 11.75 -10.04 1.46
N ALA A 139 11.00 -9.02 1.03
CA ALA A 139 10.10 -8.28 1.89
C ALA A 139 8.99 -9.19 2.44
N LEU A 140 8.35 -9.94 1.56
CA LEU A 140 7.25 -10.82 1.96
C LEU A 140 7.72 -12.05 2.73
N SER A 141 8.87 -12.65 2.38
CA SER A 141 9.45 -13.75 3.15
C SER A 141 9.84 -13.31 4.56
N THR A 142 10.52 -12.16 4.70
CA THR A 142 10.86 -11.58 6.01
C THR A 142 9.61 -11.37 6.87
N LEU A 143 8.56 -10.78 6.30
CA LEU A 143 7.34 -10.47 7.05
C LEU A 143 6.45 -11.70 7.30
N ALA A 144 6.47 -12.69 6.40
CA ALA A 144 5.74 -13.93 6.57
C ALA A 144 6.33 -14.79 7.69
N PHE A 145 7.66 -14.90 7.75
CA PHE A 145 8.33 -15.86 8.61
C PHE A 145 8.90 -15.25 9.89
N ASP A 146 9.26 -13.97 9.89
CA ASP A 146 9.92 -13.31 11.02
C ASP A 146 9.11 -12.18 11.66
N TYR A 147 7.85 -11.95 11.22
CA TYR A 147 6.96 -10.93 11.80
C TYR A 147 5.62 -11.53 12.27
N PRO A 148 5.57 -12.19 13.44
CA PRO A 148 4.39 -12.92 13.94
C PRO A 148 3.07 -12.13 13.96
N PRO A 149 3.04 -10.79 14.28
CA PRO A 149 1.77 -10.07 14.40
C PRO A 149 0.91 -10.08 13.12
N ARG A 150 1.52 -10.24 11.94
CA ARG A 150 0.83 -10.26 10.64
C ARG A 150 1.30 -11.39 9.72
N SER A 151 1.98 -12.40 10.27
CA SER A 151 2.48 -13.54 9.49
C SER A 151 1.43 -14.17 8.56
N PRO A 152 0.18 -14.47 8.99
CA PRO A 152 -0.81 -15.05 8.09
C PRO A 152 -1.13 -14.17 6.87
N PHE A 153 -1.20 -12.86 7.04
CA PHE A 153 -1.42 -11.93 5.94
C PHE A 153 -0.24 -11.94 4.96
N PHE A 154 0.99 -11.81 5.46
CA PHE A 154 2.16 -11.76 4.58
C PHE A 154 2.47 -13.11 3.93
N THR A 155 2.13 -14.23 4.58
CA THR A 155 2.20 -15.56 3.96
C THR A 155 1.24 -15.68 2.77
N SER A 156 0.03 -15.15 2.91
CA SER A 156 -0.91 -15.08 1.78
C SER A 156 -0.38 -14.22 0.64
N GLU A 157 0.19 -13.05 0.94
CA GLU A 157 0.78 -12.18 -0.08
C GLU A 157 2.01 -12.80 -0.75
N LEU A 158 2.83 -13.56 0.01
CA LEU A 158 3.97 -14.31 -0.50
C LEU A 158 3.53 -15.39 -1.51
N LYS A 159 2.47 -16.14 -1.22
CA LYS A 159 1.87 -17.08 -2.18
C LYS A 159 1.37 -16.32 -3.43
N ASN A 160 0.68 -15.19 -3.24
CA ASN A 160 0.16 -14.41 -4.35
C ASN A 160 1.26 -13.86 -5.27
N VAL A 161 2.42 -13.43 -4.74
CA VAL A 161 3.52 -12.97 -5.59
C VAL A 161 4.13 -14.11 -6.40
N LEU A 162 4.25 -15.30 -5.85
CA LEU A 162 4.74 -16.48 -6.57
C LEU A 162 3.76 -16.89 -7.70
N ILE A 163 2.47 -16.90 -7.40
CA ILE A 163 1.42 -17.23 -8.38
C ILE A 163 1.39 -16.20 -9.51
N LEU A 164 1.36 -14.89 -9.19
CA LEU A 164 1.36 -13.85 -10.23
C LEU A 164 2.62 -13.91 -11.09
N SER A 165 3.79 -14.19 -10.48
CA SER A 165 5.04 -14.29 -11.23
C SER A 165 5.01 -15.43 -12.25
N ARG A 166 4.51 -16.59 -11.86
CA ARG A 166 4.29 -17.72 -12.77
C ARG A 166 3.30 -17.36 -13.88
N ASP A 167 2.14 -16.82 -13.50
CA ASP A 167 1.04 -16.56 -14.42
C ASP A 167 1.37 -15.46 -15.45
N GLN A 168 2.23 -14.50 -15.07
CA GLN A 168 2.72 -13.43 -15.94
C GLN A 168 4.08 -13.74 -16.60
N GLY A 169 4.70 -14.88 -16.30
CA GLY A 169 6.03 -15.21 -16.82
C GLY A 169 7.15 -14.29 -16.32
N ILE A 170 6.98 -13.69 -15.13
CA ILE A 170 7.95 -12.76 -14.53
C ILE A 170 8.81 -13.52 -13.51
N ASP A 171 10.13 -13.27 -13.53
CA ASP A 171 11.02 -13.78 -12.48
C ASP A 171 10.67 -13.13 -11.12
N PRO A 172 10.23 -13.90 -10.10
CA PRO A 172 9.88 -13.35 -8.80
C PRO A 172 11.04 -12.63 -8.11
N MET A 173 12.29 -12.96 -8.47
CA MET A 173 13.49 -12.31 -7.95
C MET A 173 13.72 -10.92 -8.52
N SER A 174 13.09 -10.58 -9.65
CA SER A 174 13.19 -9.27 -10.31
C SER A 174 12.20 -8.23 -9.79
N LEU A 175 11.13 -8.66 -9.12
CA LEU A 175 10.07 -7.76 -8.67
C LEU A 175 10.54 -6.86 -7.53
N MET A 176 10.44 -5.54 -7.74
CA MET A 176 10.81 -4.53 -6.77
C MET A 176 9.58 -3.85 -6.18
N GLY A 177 9.67 -3.47 -4.91
CA GLY A 177 8.57 -2.84 -4.20
C GLY A 177 8.96 -2.22 -2.87
N SER A 178 7.95 -1.90 -2.04
CA SER A 178 8.14 -1.34 -0.70
C SER A 178 8.65 -2.40 0.29
N TYR A 179 9.05 -1.93 1.47
CA TYR A 179 9.41 -2.81 2.59
C TYR A 179 8.26 -3.75 3.03
N ALA A 180 7.03 -3.47 2.66
CA ALA A 180 5.85 -4.29 2.95
C ALA A 180 5.42 -5.16 1.75
N GLY A 181 6.17 -5.16 0.64
CA GLY A 181 5.87 -5.94 -0.55
C GLY A 181 4.83 -5.31 -1.48
N ALA A 182 4.51 -4.03 -1.32
CA ALA A 182 3.64 -3.31 -2.25
C ALA A 182 4.41 -2.89 -3.50
N MET A 183 3.75 -2.94 -4.67
CA MET A 183 4.39 -2.95 -5.98
C MET A 183 3.88 -1.85 -6.92
N GLY A 184 4.77 -1.37 -7.77
CA GLY A 184 4.45 -0.49 -8.90
C GLY A 184 3.97 0.90 -8.51
N TYR A 185 3.46 1.65 -9.50
CA TYR A 185 2.98 3.03 -9.34
C TYR A 185 1.88 3.19 -8.29
N GLY A 186 0.95 2.23 -8.22
CA GLY A 186 -0.18 2.23 -7.30
C GLY A 186 0.09 1.51 -5.99
N GLN A 187 1.30 0.99 -5.76
CA GLN A 187 1.65 0.23 -4.55
C GLN A 187 0.65 -0.91 -4.24
N PHE A 188 0.32 -1.69 -5.26
CA PHE A 188 -0.55 -2.86 -5.09
C PHE A 188 0.15 -3.97 -4.31
N MET A 189 -0.55 -4.52 -3.32
CA MET A 189 -0.16 -5.82 -2.77
C MET A 189 -0.33 -6.91 -3.85
N PRO A 190 0.42 -8.04 -3.79
CA PRO A 190 0.28 -9.11 -4.79
C PRO A 190 -1.14 -9.62 -4.99
N SER A 191 -1.92 -9.75 -3.93
CA SER A 191 -3.35 -10.09 -4.03
C SER A 191 -4.17 -9.01 -4.73
N SER A 192 -3.87 -7.74 -4.51
CA SER A 192 -4.52 -6.62 -5.21
C SER A 192 -4.15 -6.61 -6.70
N TYR A 193 -2.90 -6.89 -7.05
CA TYR A 193 -2.48 -7.05 -8.44
C TYR A 193 -3.31 -8.14 -9.14
N ARG A 194 -3.38 -9.33 -8.57
CA ARG A 194 -4.13 -10.46 -9.16
C ARG A 194 -5.62 -10.19 -9.34
N ASN A 195 -6.22 -9.36 -8.49
CA ASN A 195 -7.65 -9.07 -8.52
C ASN A 195 -8.01 -7.83 -9.33
N TYR A 196 -7.12 -6.85 -9.45
CA TYR A 196 -7.49 -5.52 -9.94
C TYR A 196 -6.56 -4.93 -10.98
N ALA A 197 -5.32 -5.44 -11.14
CA ALA A 197 -4.44 -4.97 -12.20
C ALA A 197 -4.97 -5.40 -13.56
N ILE A 198 -4.87 -4.50 -14.54
CA ILE A 198 -5.34 -4.72 -15.91
C ILE A 198 -4.30 -4.21 -16.92
N ASP A 199 -4.24 -4.87 -18.05
CA ASP A 199 -3.63 -4.37 -19.27
C ASP A 199 -4.57 -3.28 -19.84
N PHE A 200 -4.20 -2.01 -19.64
CA PHE A 200 -5.08 -0.90 -20.01
C PHE A 200 -4.72 -0.32 -21.38
N ASP A 201 -3.55 -0.57 -21.95
CA ASP A 201 -3.20 -0.17 -23.31
C ASP A 201 -3.36 -1.28 -24.36
N ASN A 202 -3.71 -2.49 -23.92
CA ASN A 202 -3.96 -3.69 -24.73
C ASN A 202 -2.71 -4.17 -25.49
N ASP A 203 -1.57 -4.20 -24.80
CA ASP A 203 -0.32 -4.76 -25.31
C ASP A 203 -0.10 -6.24 -24.91
N ASP A 204 -1.10 -6.87 -24.28
CA ASP A 204 -1.11 -8.23 -23.72
C ASP A 204 -0.21 -8.41 -22.47
N ILE A 205 0.27 -7.32 -21.85
CA ILE A 205 1.10 -7.33 -20.66
C ILE A 205 0.45 -6.46 -19.55
N VAL A 206 0.38 -6.96 -18.32
CA VAL A 206 -0.06 -6.15 -17.18
C VAL A 206 1.17 -5.62 -16.44
N ASP A 207 1.68 -4.44 -16.82
CA ASP A 207 2.89 -3.84 -16.21
C ASP A 207 2.58 -2.60 -15.37
N ILE A 208 2.27 -2.80 -14.09
CA ILE A 208 2.06 -1.68 -13.15
C ILE A 208 3.37 -1.04 -12.66
N TRP A 209 4.53 -1.59 -12.99
CA TRP A 209 5.85 -1.11 -12.53
C TRP A 209 6.46 -0.09 -13.48
N ASN A 210 6.37 -0.31 -14.79
CA ASN A 210 7.03 0.50 -15.81
C ASN A 210 6.04 1.15 -16.78
N ASN A 211 4.79 0.66 -16.84
CA ASN A 211 3.75 1.19 -17.69
C ASN A 211 2.75 2.05 -16.88
N PRO A 212 2.83 3.39 -16.95
CA PRO A 212 1.89 4.27 -16.27
C PRO A 212 0.45 4.14 -16.76
N VAL A 213 0.23 3.65 -18.00
CA VAL A 213 -1.12 3.47 -18.56
C VAL A 213 -1.84 2.34 -17.84
N ASP A 214 -1.17 1.19 -17.66
CA ASP A 214 -1.72 0.08 -16.88
C ASP A 214 -1.93 0.45 -15.41
N ALA A 215 -1.00 1.22 -14.84
CA ALA A 215 -1.14 1.70 -13.47
C ALA A 215 -2.38 2.60 -13.31
N ILE A 216 -2.65 3.50 -14.26
CA ILE A 216 -3.84 4.36 -14.28
C ILE A 216 -5.12 3.51 -14.36
N GLY A 217 -5.16 2.58 -15.33
CA GLY A 217 -6.30 1.68 -15.51
C GLY A 217 -6.53 0.80 -14.27
N SER A 218 -5.46 0.23 -13.72
CA SER A 218 -5.52 -0.64 -12.54
C SER A 218 -6.02 0.09 -11.30
N VAL A 219 -5.55 1.32 -11.04
CA VAL A 219 -6.05 2.15 -9.93
C VAL A 219 -7.54 2.47 -10.12
N ALA A 220 -7.96 2.85 -11.34
CA ALA A 220 -9.35 3.13 -11.63
C ALA A 220 -10.24 1.88 -11.47
N ASN A 221 -9.79 0.73 -11.97
CA ASN A 221 -10.47 -0.56 -11.80
C ASN A 221 -10.60 -0.93 -10.31
N TYR A 222 -9.54 -0.75 -9.52
CA TYR A 222 -9.59 -0.98 -8.07
C TYR A 222 -10.75 -0.23 -7.42
N PHE A 223 -10.89 1.07 -7.69
CA PHE A 223 -11.99 1.87 -7.13
C PHE A 223 -13.36 1.43 -7.62
N LYS A 224 -13.49 1.12 -8.91
CA LYS A 224 -14.72 0.58 -9.49
C LYS A 224 -15.16 -0.70 -8.81
N GLN A 225 -14.23 -1.65 -8.63
CA GLN A 225 -14.51 -2.95 -7.98
C GLN A 225 -14.83 -2.79 -6.48
N HIS A 226 -14.33 -1.73 -5.84
CA HIS A 226 -14.68 -1.39 -4.45
C HIS A 226 -15.94 -0.54 -4.32
N GLY A 227 -16.69 -0.34 -5.40
CA GLY A 227 -18.00 0.29 -5.37
C GLY A 227 -17.98 1.81 -5.48
N TRP A 228 -16.98 2.40 -6.17
CA TRP A 228 -17.00 3.82 -6.49
C TRP A 228 -18.29 4.20 -7.21
N ARG A 229 -18.92 5.30 -6.80
CA ARG A 229 -20.15 5.84 -7.37
C ARG A 229 -19.86 7.13 -8.10
N THR A 230 -20.01 7.07 -9.42
CA THR A 230 -19.72 8.20 -10.31
C THR A 230 -20.59 9.42 -9.97
N GLY A 231 -19.96 10.57 -9.82
CA GLY A 231 -20.64 11.84 -9.54
C GLY A 231 -21.09 12.06 -8.09
N GLU A 232 -20.95 11.04 -7.20
CA GLU A 232 -21.27 11.25 -5.78
C GLU A 232 -20.16 12.03 -5.06
N ILE A 233 -20.60 12.89 -4.12
CA ILE A 233 -19.71 13.67 -3.25
C ILE A 233 -18.85 12.76 -2.40
N VAL A 234 -17.54 13.06 -2.31
CA VAL A 234 -16.58 12.29 -1.51
C VAL A 234 -16.67 12.68 -0.03
N VAL A 235 -16.56 13.99 0.26
CA VAL A 235 -16.62 14.57 1.61
C VAL A 235 -17.29 15.93 1.60
N SER A 236 -17.76 16.37 2.77
CA SER A 236 -18.10 17.77 3.06
C SER A 236 -17.28 18.26 4.24
N ALA A 237 -16.73 19.46 4.17
CA ALA A 237 -16.32 20.17 5.38
C ALA A 237 -17.51 20.31 6.31
N ALA A 238 -17.26 20.37 7.62
CA ALA A 238 -18.29 20.42 8.63
C ALA A 238 -17.85 21.31 9.81
N THR A 239 -18.84 21.79 10.57
CA THR A 239 -18.63 22.41 11.87
C THR A 239 -19.03 21.44 12.97
N ALA A 240 -18.40 21.55 14.16
CA ALA A 240 -18.80 20.76 15.33
C ALA A 240 -19.11 21.69 16.51
N ALA A 241 -20.23 21.47 17.18
CA ALA A 241 -20.59 22.20 18.38
C ALA A 241 -19.63 21.82 19.54
N LYS A 242 -19.41 22.73 20.49
CA LYS A 242 -18.59 22.44 21.69
C LYS A 242 -19.15 21.28 22.53
N SER A 243 -20.44 21.01 22.45
CA SER A 243 -21.12 19.92 23.13
C SER A 243 -21.07 18.59 22.39
N THR A 244 -20.52 18.56 21.16
CA THR A 244 -20.44 17.34 20.33
C THR A 244 -19.61 16.27 21.05
N PRO A 245 -20.16 15.05 21.26
CA PRO A 245 -19.42 13.98 21.92
C PRO A 245 -18.21 13.55 21.10
N GLU A 246 -17.04 13.42 21.74
CA GLU A 246 -15.81 12.97 21.07
C GLU A 246 -15.93 11.55 20.49
N ALA A 247 -16.85 10.75 21.03
CA ALA A 247 -17.05 9.36 20.61
C ALA A 247 -17.63 9.19 19.20
N ILE A 248 -18.20 10.26 18.62
CA ILE A 248 -18.79 10.18 17.26
C ILE A 248 -17.77 10.27 16.13
N PHE A 249 -16.58 10.79 16.45
CA PHE A 249 -15.52 10.90 15.46
C PHE A 249 -14.74 9.59 15.33
N VAL A 250 -14.31 9.30 14.09
CA VAL A 250 -13.45 8.14 13.78
C VAL A 250 -12.20 8.12 14.67
N LYS A 251 -11.94 6.99 15.30
CA LYS A 251 -10.74 6.74 16.11
C LYS A 251 -9.89 5.61 15.56
N ASN A 252 -10.50 4.70 14.83
CA ASN A 252 -9.83 3.49 14.36
C ASN A 252 -10.44 3.00 13.04
N ARG A 253 -9.79 1.99 12.44
CA ARG A 253 -10.21 1.40 11.16
C ARG A 253 -11.67 0.94 11.11
N LYS A 254 -12.24 0.46 12.22
CA LYS A 254 -13.62 -0.07 12.25
C LYS A 254 -14.65 1.05 12.08
N ASP A 255 -14.29 2.27 12.46
CA ASP A 255 -15.19 3.42 12.43
C ASP A 255 -15.25 4.08 11.04
N LEU A 256 -14.45 3.62 10.08
CA LEU A 256 -14.39 4.21 8.73
C LEU A 256 -15.64 3.93 7.88
N HIS A 257 -16.35 2.83 8.16
CA HIS A 257 -17.55 2.49 7.40
C HIS A 257 -18.70 3.44 7.79
N PRO A 258 -19.33 4.12 6.80
CA PRO A 258 -20.44 5.03 7.07
C PRO A 258 -21.68 4.26 7.53
N THR A 259 -22.10 4.50 8.78
CA THR A 259 -23.21 3.77 9.42
C THR A 259 -24.31 4.68 9.99
N ARG A 260 -24.07 6.00 9.98
CA ARG A 260 -24.98 7.00 10.54
C ARG A 260 -25.36 8.01 9.47
N THR A 261 -26.59 8.53 9.53
CA THR A 261 -27.04 9.51 8.56
C THR A 261 -26.49 10.91 8.84
N VAL A 262 -26.44 11.74 7.81
CA VAL A 262 -26.09 13.17 7.93
C VAL A 262 -27.01 13.86 8.94
N ALA A 263 -28.33 13.54 8.94
CA ALA A 263 -29.29 14.08 9.90
C ALA A 263 -28.95 13.69 11.36
N GLN A 264 -28.50 12.45 11.60
CA GLN A 264 -28.08 12.01 12.92
C GLN A 264 -26.84 12.76 13.41
N PHE A 265 -25.87 13.03 12.53
CA PHE A 265 -24.70 13.85 12.87
C PHE A 265 -25.08 15.28 13.17
N ALA A 266 -25.99 15.88 12.38
CA ALA A 266 -26.49 17.25 12.63
C ALA A 266 -27.19 17.36 13.99
N ALA A 267 -27.98 16.36 14.38
CA ALA A 267 -28.65 16.32 15.69
C ALA A 267 -27.66 16.27 16.88
N GLU A 268 -26.45 15.73 16.66
CA GLU A 268 -25.37 15.68 17.65
C GLU A 268 -24.34 16.82 17.50
N GLY A 269 -24.67 17.82 16.66
CA GLY A 269 -23.90 19.05 16.53
C GLY A 269 -22.78 19.02 15.49
N VAL A 270 -22.70 18.00 14.60
CA VAL A 270 -21.81 18.02 13.43
C VAL A 270 -22.62 18.35 12.19
N VAL A 271 -22.42 19.56 11.63
CA VAL A 271 -23.20 20.09 10.53
C VAL A 271 -22.33 20.27 9.29
N ALA A 272 -22.72 19.66 8.17
CA ALA A 272 -22.05 19.83 6.87
C ALA A 272 -22.12 21.28 6.38
N GLU A 273 -21.06 21.79 5.76
CA GLU A 273 -21.02 23.14 5.18
C GLU A 273 -21.75 23.23 3.83
N ILE A 274 -21.91 22.09 3.13
CA ILE A 274 -22.71 22.03 1.91
C ILE A 274 -24.01 21.26 2.15
N LYS A 275 -25.01 21.49 1.32
CA LYS A 275 -26.27 20.74 1.39
C LYS A 275 -26.03 19.28 0.98
N LEU A 276 -26.26 18.36 1.91
CA LEU A 276 -26.24 16.92 1.70
C LEU A 276 -27.66 16.34 1.86
N ASP A 277 -27.88 15.16 1.31
CA ASP A 277 -29.08 14.39 1.62
C ASP A 277 -29.07 14.01 3.10
N PRO A 278 -30.07 14.37 3.89
CA PRO A 278 -30.16 14.05 5.32
C PRO A 278 -30.06 12.53 5.62
N GLU A 279 -30.52 11.69 4.68
CA GLU A 279 -30.52 10.23 4.83
C GLU A 279 -29.22 9.58 4.31
N ALA A 280 -28.34 10.35 3.66
CA ALA A 280 -27.06 9.83 3.23
C ALA A 280 -26.22 9.35 4.42
N LEU A 281 -25.65 8.14 4.32
CA LEU A 281 -24.77 7.62 5.32
C LEU A 281 -23.41 8.32 5.26
N ALA A 282 -22.87 8.66 6.42
CA ALA A 282 -21.62 9.37 6.56
C ALA A 282 -20.76 8.83 7.71
N THR A 283 -19.55 9.34 7.78
CA THR A 283 -18.57 9.12 8.87
C THR A 283 -18.01 10.46 9.28
N ALA A 284 -18.09 10.80 10.57
CA ALA A 284 -17.55 12.07 11.08
C ALA A 284 -16.07 11.94 11.41
N MET A 285 -15.29 12.90 10.92
CA MET A 285 -13.84 12.97 11.12
C MET A 285 -13.44 14.26 11.81
N LYS A 286 -12.41 14.17 12.65
CA LYS A 286 -11.81 15.29 13.37
C LYS A 286 -10.30 15.22 13.18
N PHE A 287 -9.72 16.23 12.59
CA PHE A 287 -8.30 16.30 12.29
C PHE A 287 -7.63 17.43 13.05
N GLU A 288 -6.55 17.11 13.76
CA GLU A 288 -5.78 18.07 14.55
C GLU A 288 -5.00 19.02 13.63
N GLN A 289 -5.19 20.33 13.83
CA GLN A 289 -4.42 21.40 13.21
C GLN A 289 -3.37 21.93 14.18
N LYS A 290 -2.49 22.83 13.75
CA LYS A 290 -1.56 23.54 14.65
C LYS A 290 -2.31 24.29 15.74
N GLU A 291 -3.49 24.80 15.41
CA GLU A 291 -4.41 25.46 16.31
C GLU A 291 -5.82 24.94 16.07
N GLY A 292 -6.37 24.20 17.04
CA GLY A 292 -7.72 23.65 16.98
C GLY A 292 -7.86 22.41 16.10
N TYR A 293 -9.02 22.28 15.47
CA TYR A 293 -9.40 21.10 14.69
C TYR A 293 -10.20 21.51 13.44
N GLU A 294 -10.07 20.73 12.39
CA GLU A 294 -11.01 20.73 11.28
C GLU A 294 -11.92 19.50 11.35
N TYR A 295 -13.16 19.66 10.87
CA TYR A 295 -14.15 18.61 10.91
C TYR A 295 -14.66 18.32 9.51
N TRP A 296 -14.96 17.04 9.25
CA TRP A 296 -15.41 16.57 7.94
C TRP A 296 -16.44 15.47 8.10
N LEU A 297 -17.38 15.40 7.15
CA LEU A 297 -18.24 14.25 6.93
C LEU A 297 -17.80 13.52 5.66
N GLY A 298 -17.29 12.30 5.81
CA GLY A 298 -16.93 11.40 4.71
C GLY A 298 -18.15 10.60 4.28
N LEU A 299 -18.42 10.59 2.97
CA LEU A 299 -19.53 9.85 2.39
C LEU A 299 -19.06 8.51 1.79
N HIS A 300 -19.91 7.86 0.99
CA HIS A 300 -19.60 6.53 0.43
C HIS A 300 -18.26 6.51 -0.32
N ASN A 301 -18.00 7.45 -1.23
CA ASN A 301 -16.76 7.48 -2.00
C ASN A 301 -15.52 7.76 -1.13
N PHE A 302 -15.65 8.46 -0.02
CA PHE A 302 -14.58 8.57 0.96
C PHE A 302 -14.23 7.21 1.57
N TYR A 303 -15.26 6.44 1.95
CA TYR A 303 -15.04 5.07 2.42
C TYR A 303 -14.36 4.20 1.36
N VAL A 304 -14.71 4.34 0.09
CA VAL A 304 -14.05 3.63 -1.00
C VAL A 304 -12.56 3.99 -1.09
N ILE A 305 -12.18 5.27 -0.91
CA ILE A 305 -10.75 5.64 -0.82
C ILE A 305 -10.08 4.92 0.37
N THR A 306 -10.76 4.81 1.51
CA THR A 306 -10.19 4.09 2.68
C THR A 306 -10.00 2.59 2.45
N ARG A 307 -10.54 2.01 1.36
CA ARG A 307 -10.28 0.61 1.00
C ARG A 307 -8.87 0.43 0.44
N TYR A 308 -8.30 1.46 -0.17
CA TYR A 308 -6.93 1.46 -0.67
C TYR A 308 -5.92 1.44 0.51
N ASN A 309 -6.11 2.33 1.47
CA ASN A 309 -5.41 2.33 2.75
C ASN A 309 -6.39 2.67 3.87
N HIS A 310 -6.49 1.82 4.90
CA HIS A 310 -7.46 1.92 5.99
C HIS A 310 -7.15 3.02 7.01
N SER A 311 -6.98 4.25 6.51
CA SER A 311 -6.67 5.45 7.30
C SER A 311 -7.51 6.64 6.82
N ALA A 312 -8.17 7.33 7.76
CA ALA A 312 -8.88 8.57 7.44
C ALA A 312 -7.91 9.68 7.00
N MET A 313 -6.71 9.76 7.60
CA MET A 313 -5.70 10.73 7.21
C MET A 313 -5.20 10.50 5.79
N TYR A 314 -4.95 9.23 5.43
CA TYR A 314 -4.57 8.87 4.06
C TYR A 314 -5.66 9.28 3.05
N ALA A 315 -6.90 8.86 3.29
CA ALA A 315 -8.00 9.15 2.38
C ALA A 315 -8.24 10.66 2.23
N MET A 316 -8.07 11.43 3.31
CA MET A 316 -8.16 12.89 3.26
C MET A 316 -6.99 13.51 2.49
N CYS A 317 -5.75 12.97 2.60
CA CYS A 317 -4.63 13.43 1.78
C CYS A 317 -4.89 13.19 0.29
N VAL A 318 -5.40 12.01 -0.08
CA VAL A 318 -5.78 11.71 -1.47
C VAL A 318 -6.83 12.71 -1.97
N TYR A 319 -7.90 12.91 -1.20
CA TYR A 319 -8.96 13.85 -1.58
C TYR A 319 -8.42 15.29 -1.70
N GLN A 320 -7.70 15.81 -0.72
CA GLN A 320 -7.19 17.17 -0.77
C GLN A 320 -6.17 17.38 -1.90
N LEU A 321 -5.31 16.38 -2.17
CA LEU A 321 -4.40 16.43 -3.31
C LEU A 321 -5.19 16.43 -4.63
N SER A 322 -6.22 15.59 -4.76
CA SER A 322 -7.07 15.60 -5.97
C SER A 322 -7.71 16.94 -6.23
N GLN A 323 -8.19 17.64 -5.19
CA GLN A 323 -8.78 18.99 -5.32
C GLN A 323 -7.73 20.04 -5.72
N ALA A 324 -6.53 19.97 -5.16
CA ALA A 324 -5.41 20.86 -5.54
C ALA A 324 -5.03 20.65 -7.02
N LEU A 325 -5.00 19.40 -7.49
CA LEU A 325 -4.74 19.08 -8.90
C LEU A 325 -5.87 19.57 -9.80
N ALA A 326 -7.13 19.30 -9.44
CA ALA A 326 -8.29 19.74 -10.23
C ALA A 326 -8.31 21.27 -10.43
N ALA A 327 -7.89 22.05 -9.43
CA ALA A 327 -7.81 23.49 -9.50
C ALA A 327 -6.71 24.00 -10.46
N ARG A 328 -5.69 23.19 -10.77
CA ARG A 328 -4.50 23.56 -11.55
C ARG A 328 -4.47 22.99 -12.96
N VAL A 329 -5.23 21.93 -13.23
CA VAL A 329 -5.32 21.33 -14.58
C VAL A 329 -6.49 21.98 -15.31
N ALA A 330 -6.22 22.67 -16.42
CA ALA A 330 -7.27 23.14 -17.30
C ALA A 330 -7.96 21.95 -17.97
N ARG A 331 -9.26 21.84 -17.82
CA ARG A 331 -10.14 20.86 -18.50
C ARG A 331 -10.76 21.45 -19.75
#